data_3e08058ce7da89b99b885d2762da34a1
#
_entry.id   3e08058ce7da89b99b885d2762da34a1
#
_cell.length_a   1.000
_cell.length_b   1.000
_cell.length_c   1.000
_cell.angle_alpha   90.00
_cell.angle_beta   90.00
_cell.angle_gamma   90.00
#
_symmetry.space_group_name_H-M   'P 1'
#
loop_
_entity.id
_entity.type
_entity.pdbx_description
1 polymer ?
#
loop_
_entity_poly.entity_id
_entity_poly.type
_entity_poly.pdbx_seq_one_letter_code
_entity_poly.pdbx_strand_id
1 'polypeptide(L)'
;MEFQLRLFQILKDDATKVLHSICQQIWKTQQWPQDWKRSVFIPIPKKGNAKECSNYFTIALISHTSKVILKILQARLQQYVNCEIPDLQAGFRKGRGTRDQIANIRWIIKKAREFQKNMYFCFICYTKAFDCMDHNKL
;
A
#
# COMPACT_ATOMS: atom_id res chain seq x y z
N MET A 1 -8.81 -7.07 -19.14
CA MET A 1 -7.67 -7.06 -18.18
C MET A 1 -6.70 -8.21 -18.40
N GLU A 2 -7.19 -9.42 -18.64
CA GLU A 2 -6.40 -10.63 -18.93
C GLU A 2 -5.58 -10.55 -20.23
N PHE A 3 -6.13 -9.90 -21.26
CA PHE A 3 -5.46 -9.69 -22.54
C PHE A 3 -4.16 -8.88 -22.41
N GLN A 4 -4.13 -7.83 -21.60
CA GLN A 4 -2.92 -7.03 -21.40
C GLN A 4 -1.81 -7.83 -20.70
N LEU A 5 -2.15 -8.67 -19.72
CA LEU A 5 -1.18 -9.55 -19.05
C LEU A 5 -0.57 -10.58 -20.01
N ARG A 6 -1.40 -11.19 -20.88
CA ARG A 6 -0.92 -12.13 -21.90
C ARG A 6 -0.01 -11.45 -22.92
N LEU A 7 -0.31 -10.22 -23.29
CA LEU A 7 0.51 -9.43 -24.22
C LEU A 7 1.92 -9.19 -23.66
N PHE A 8 2.03 -8.85 -22.36
CA PHE A 8 3.33 -8.72 -21.68
C PHE A 8 4.10 -10.04 -21.60
N GLN A 9 3.40 -11.17 -21.43
CA GLN A 9 4.02 -12.49 -21.39
C GLN A 9 4.56 -12.92 -22.76
N ILE A 10 3.90 -12.54 -23.84
CA ILE A 10 4.28 -12.87 -25.22
C ILE A 10 5.42 -11.97 -25.71
N LEU A 11 5.37 -10.68 -25.41
CA LEU A 11 6.30 -9.66 -25.93
C LEU A 11 7.58 -9.50 -25.09
N LYS A 12 7.76 -10.26 -24.04
CA LYS A 12 8.91 -10.26 -23.07
C LYS A 12 9.88 -9.07 -23.22
N ASP A 13 10.88 -9.16 -24.09
CA ASP A 13 11.94 -8.16 -24.23
C ASP A 13 11.46 -6.87 -24.90
N ASP A 14 10.58 -6.95 -25.88
CA ASP A 14 10.06 -5.77 -26.58
C ASP A 14 9.07 -4.99 -25.69
N ALA A 15 8.26 -5.68 -24.90
CA ALA A 15 7.42 -5.03 -23.88
C ALA A 15 8.27 -4.29 -22.85
N THR A 16 9.40 -4.84 -22.45
CA THR A 16 10.34 -4.21 -21.51
C THR A 16 10.95 -2.95 -22.11
N LYS A 17 11.37 -2.98 -23.38
CA LYS A 17 11.93 -1.80 -24.07
C LYS A 17 10.88 -0.68 -24.20
N VAL A 18 9.65 -1.04 -24.59
CA VAL A 18 8.55 -0.06 -24.70
C VAL A 18 8.22 0.54 -23.34
N LEU A 19 8.08 -0.27 -22.30
CA LEU A 19 7.84 0.22 -20.94
C LEU A 19 8.97 1.14 -20.46
N HIS A 20 10.21 0.77 -20.72
CA HIS A 20 11.37 1.59 -20.36
C HIS A 20 11.34 2.94 -21.07
N SER A 21 11.04 2.96 -22.38
CA SER A 21 10.89 4.21 -23.14
C SER A 21 9.78 5.09 -22.57
N ILE A 22 8.62 4.52 -22.25
CA ILE A 22 7.51 5.26 -21.65
C ILE A 22 7.90 5.81 -20.27
N CYS A 23 8.57 5.01 -19.43
CA CYS A 23 9.07 5.46 -18.14
C CYS A 23 10.03 6.64 -18.27
N GLN A 24 10.96 6.58 -19.22
CA GLN A 24 11.88 7.68 -19.51
C GLN A 24 11.15 8.94 -19.99
N GLN A 25 10.15 8.78 -20.83
CA GLN A 25 9.35 9.91 -21.32
C GLN A 25 8.59 10.57 -20.18
N ILE A 26 7.91 9.79 -19.32
CA ILE A 26 7.21 10.30 -18.16
C ILE A 26 8.18 11.04 -17.22
N TRP A 27 9.37 10.49 -17.00
CA TRP A 27 10.39 11.12 -16.17
C TRP A 27 10.87 12.47 -16.72
N LYS A 28 11.07 12.53 -18.05
CA LYS A 28 11.52 13.77 -18.74
C LYS A 28 10.43 14.84 -18.81
N THR A 29 9.22 14.43 -19.13
CA THR A 29 8.11 15.37 -19.41
C THR A 29 7.27 15.69 -18.17
N GLN A 30 7.39 14.91 -17.10
CA GLN A 30 6.53 14.96 -15.92
C GLN A 30 5.04 14.77 -16.23
N GLN A 31 4.74 14.23 -17.42
CA GLN A 31 3.37 14.01 -17.87
C GLN A 31 3.04 12.52 -17.88
N TRP A 32 1.96 12.17 -17.19
CA TRP A 32 1.40 10.83 -17.18
C TRP A 32 0.38 10.67 -18.31
N PRO A 33 0.33 9.51 -18.98
CA PRO A 33 -0.75 9.20 -19.92
C PRO A 33 -2.11 9.31 -19.22
N GLN A 34 -3.12 9.85 -19.92
CA GLN A 34 -4.44 10.11 -19.32
C GLN A 34 -5.10 8.84 -18.79
N ASP A 35 -4.96 7.72 -19.50
CA ASP A 35 -5.52 6.43 -19.10
C ASP A 35 -4.88 5.88 -17.82
N TRP A 36 -3.67 6.34 -17.48
CA TRP A 36 -2.97 5.91 -16.26
C TRP A 36 -3.35 6.74 -15.04
N LYS A 37 -3.91 7.90 -15.27
CA LYS A 37 -4.44 8.76 -14.18
C LYS A 37 -5.82 8.32 -13.69
N ARG A 38 -6.50 7.46 -14.46
CA ARG A 38 -7.84 6.99 -14.11
C ARG A 38 -7.77 5.69 -13.32
N SER A 39 -8.54 5.62 -12.26
CA SER A 39 -8.78 4.40 -11.50
C SER A 39 -10.27 4.05 -11.52
N VAL A 40 -10.56 2.76 -11.52
CA VAL A 40 -11.93 2.26 -11.36
C VAL A 40 -12.08 1.80 -9.92
N PHE A 41 -13.04 2.38 -9.20
CA PHE A 41 -13.32 2.00 -7.82
C PHE A 41 -14.35 0.88 -7.77
N ILE A 42 -14.02 -0.20 -7.09
CA ILE A 42 -14.93 -1.32 -6.82
C ILE A 42 -15.33 -1.25 -5.35
N PRO A 43 -16.63 -1.04 -5.05
CA PRO A 43 -17.10 -1.09 -3.68
C PRO A 43 -17.22 -2.55 -3.22
N ILE A 44 -16.61 -2.87 -2.08
CA ILE A 44 -16.69 -4.18 -1.44
C ILE A 44 -17.44 -4.04 -0.13
N PRO A 45 -18.53 -4.83 0.08
CA PRO A 45 -19.30 -4.74 1.30
C PRO A 45 -18.50 -5.25 2.51
N LYS A 46 -18.56 -4.52 3.62
CA LYS A 46 -18.15 -4.99 4.94
C LYS A 46 -19.27 -5.84 5.54
N LYS A 47 -18.98 -6.52 6.64
CA LYS A 47 -20.01 -7.17 7.44
C LYS A 47 -20.94 -6.08 8.02
N GLY A 48 -22.24 -6.19 7.76
CA GLY A 48 -23.24 -5.24 8.24
C GLY A 48 -24.35 -4.97 7.24
N ASN A 49 -25.05 -3.85 7.41
CA ASN A 49 -26.14 -3.44 6.55
C ASN A 49 -25.63 -2.99 5.18
N ALA A 50 -25.95 -3.72 4.11
CA ALA A 50 -25.53 -3.41 2.75
C ALA A 50 -26.18 -2.15 2.16
N LYS A 51 -27.19 -1.57 2.82
CA LYS A 51 -27.86 -0.34 2.38
C LYS A 51 -27.10 0.94 2.80
N GLU A 52 -26.12 0.82 3.69
CA GLU A 52 -25.35 1.95 4.17
C GLU A 52 -24.03 2.08 3.43
N CYS A 53 -23.76 3.25 2.83
CA CYS A 53 -22.50 3.52 2.12
C CYS A 53 -21.26 3.42 3.03
N SER A 54 -21.41 3.67 4.33
CA SER A 54 -20.35 3.51 5.34
C SER A 54 -19.86 2.06 5.49
N ASN A 55 -20.72 1.10 5.13
CA ASN A 55 -20.42 -0.33 5.20
C ASN A 55 -19.69 -0.87 3.97
N TYR A 56 -19.16 0.02 3.12
CA TYR A 56 -18.34 -0.37 1.99
C TYR A 56 -16.92 0.17 2.17
N PHE A 57 -15.96 -0.59 1.67
CA PHE A 57 -14.63 -0.09 1.37
C PHE A 57 -14.38 -0.18 -0.13
N THR A 58 -13.59 0.71 -0.66
CA THR A 58 -13.32 0.77 -2.10
C THR A 58 -11.95 0.21 -2.41
N ILE A 59 -11.84 -0.58 -3.47
CA ILE A 59 -10.58 -0.98 -4.06
C ILE A 59 -10.41 -0.21 -5.37
N ALA A 60 -9.31 0.53 -5.49
CA ALA A 60 -8.95 1.22 -6.72
C ALA A 60 -8.21 0.27 -7.67
N LEU A 61 -8.79 0.05 -8.84
CA LEU A 61 -8.12 -0.67 -9.93
C LEU A 61 -7.45 0.34 -10.87
N ILE A 62 -6.16 0.24 -10.97
CA ILE A 62 -5.33 1.03 -11.89
C ILE A 62 -4.78 0.14 -13.01
N SER A 63 -4.32 0.74 -14.09
CA SER A 63 -3.72 0.01 -15.22
C SER A 63 -2.51 -0.81 -14.79
N HIS A 64 -2.25 -1.93 -15.47
CA HIS A 64 -1.08 -2.77 -15.18
C HIS A 64 0.24 -2.05 -15.43
N THR A 65 0.30 -1.22 -16.45
CA THR A 65 1.46 -0.37 -16.77
C THR A 65 1.75 0.64 -15.68
N SER A 66 0.74 1.31 -15.14
CA SER A 66 0.90 2.19 -13.97
C SER A 66 1.48 1.45 -12.77
N LYS A 67 1.02 0.21 -12.53
CA LYS A 67 1.55 -0.63 -11.42
C LYS A 67 3.03 -0.94 -11.57
N VAL A 68 3.53 -1.11 -12.82
CA VAL A 68 4.97 -1.35 -13.05
C VAL A 68 5.79 -0.15 -12.61
N ILE A 69 5.40 1.07 -13.02
CA ILE A 69 6.11 2.29 -12.61
C ILE A 69 6.05 2.48 -11.09
N LEU A 70 4.86 2.30 -10.49
CA LEU A 70 4.72 2.40 -9.03
C LEU A 70 5.62 1.40 -8.31
N LYS A 71 5.79 0.19 -8.84
CA LYS A 71 6.72 -0.80 -8.29
C LYS A 71 8.18 -0.39 -8.41
N ILE A 72 8.57 0.24 -9.52
CA ILE A 72 9.93 0.78 -9.68
C ILE A 72 10.18 1.89 -8.67
N LEU A 73 9.24 2.83 -8.52
CA LEU A 73 9.31 3.89 -7.52
C LEU A 73 9.36 3.33 -6.10
N GLN A 74 8.48 2.37 -5.78
CA GLN A 74 8.48 1.70 -4.49
C GLN A 74 9.83 1.07 -4.17
N ALA A 75 10.42 0.35 -5.12
CA ALA A 75 11.71 -0.31 -4.91
C ALA A 75 12.84 0.69 -4.63
N ARG A 76 12.82 1.85 -5.28
CA ARG A 76 13.78 2.93 -5.04
C ARG A 76 13.58 3.62 -3.70
N LEU A 77 12.34 3.95 -3.37
CA LEU A 77 11.99 4.62 -2.11
C LEU A 77 12.18 3.71 -0.90
N GLN A 78 11.99 2.38 -1.06
CA GLN A 78 12.08 1.43 0.04
C GLN A 78 13.41 1.48 0.79
N GLN A 79 14.50 1.79 0.10
CA GLN A 79 15.83 1.91 0.71
C GLN A 79 15.87 3.07 1.71
N TYR A 80 15.31 4.22 1.34
CA TYR A 80 15.24 5.40 2.20
C TYR A 80 14.22 5.21 3.33
N VAL A 81 13.04 4.72 2.99
CA VAL A 81 11.95 4.50 3.95
C VAL A 81 12.36 3.53 5.05
N ASN A 82 13.12 2.49 4.74
CA ASN A 82 13.59 1.53 5.74
C ASN A 82 14.52 2.16 6.79
N CYS A 83 15.25 3.21 6.44
CA CYS A 83 16.12 3.93 7.37
C CYS A 83 15.33 4.89 8.27
N GLU A 84 14.24 5.45 7.76
CA GLU A 84 13.43 6.45 8.47
C GLU A 84 12.34 5.83 9.37
N ILE A 85 11.90 4.60 9.06
CA ILE A 85 10.84 3.93 9.83
C ILE A 85 11.40 3.44 11.17
N PRO A 86 10.83 3.87 12.30
CA PRO A 86 11.22 3.39 13.62
C PRO A 86 11.10 1.86 13.74
N ASP A 87 11.98 1.24 14.53
CA ASP A 87 11.98 -0.22 14.74
C ASP A 87 10.69 -0.77 15.35
N LEU A 88 9.94 0.05 16.04
CA LEU A 88 8.66 -0.31 16.64
C LEU A 88 7.53 -0.45 15.62
N GLN A 89 7.66 0.16 14.43
CA GLN A 89 6.64 0.08 13.40
C GLN A 89 6.71 -1.26 12.68
N ALA A 90 5.61 -2.00 12.67
CA ALA A 90 5.49 -3.26 11.93
C ALA A 90 4.73 -3.10 10.59
N GLY A 91 3.83 -2.12 10.49
CA GLY A 91 3.06 -1.89 9.27
C GLY A 91 3.95 -1.51 8.09
N PHE A 92 3.67 -2.12 6.93
CA PHE A 92 4.40 -1.89 5.66
C PHE A 92 5.90 -2.22 5.69
N ARG A 93 6.34 -3.01 6.65
CA ARG A 93 7.73 -3.42 6.81
C ARG A 93 7.91 -4.89 6.43
N LYS A 94 8.91 -5.18 5.58
CA LYS A 94 9.23 -6.56 5.18
C LYS A 94 9.71 -7.35 6.41
N GLY A 95 9.18 -8.56 6.59
CA GLY A 95 9.55 -9.44 7.70
C GLY A 95 8.93 -9.07 9.06
N ARG A 96 8.06 -8.06 9.11
CA ARG A 96 7.28 -7.69 10.30
C ARG A 96 5.81 -7.96 10.06
N GLY A 97 5.12 -8.52 11.02
CA GLY A 97 3.72 -8.87 10.89
C GLY A 97 2.90 -8.68 12.16
N THR A 98 1.60 -8.92 12.04
CA THR A 98 0.67 -8.83 13.17
C THR A 98 1.06 -9.78 14.30
N ARG A 99 1.63 -10.95 13.98
CA ARG A 99 2.09 -11.93 14.99
C ARG A 99 3.18 -11.35 15.89
N ASP A 100 4.13 -10.61 15.32
CA ASP A 100 5.22 -10.00 16.09
C ASP A 100 4.68 -8.95 17.05
N GLN A 101 3.71 -8.14 16.61
CA GLN A 101 3.07 -7.14 17.45
C GLN A 101 2.24 -7.76 18.58
N ILE A 102 1.54 -8.85 18.30
CA ILE A 102 0.83 -9.62 19.35
C ILE A 102 1.81 -10.20 20.35
N ALA A 103 2.94 -10.74 19.91
CA ALA A 103 3.99 -11.26 20.77
C ALA A 103 4.57 -10.16 21.67
N ASN A 104 4.86 -8.98 21.10
CA ASN A 104 5.34 -7.83 21.85
C ASN A 104 4.37 -7.39 22.94
N ILE A 105 3.07 -7.26 22.62
CA ILE A 105 2.05 -6.90 23.60
C ILE A 105 1.95 -7.96 24.71
N ARG A 106 1.95 -9.24 24.36
CA ARG A 106 1.93 -10.33 25.33
C ARG A 106 3.14 -10.29 26.24
N TRP A 107 4.32 -10.01 25.69
CA TRP A 107 5.55 -9.88 26.48
C TRP A 107 5.46 -8.70 27.47
N ILE A 108 4.97 -7.55 27.02
CA ILE A 108 4.77 -6.36 27.85
C ILE A 108 3.79 -6.67 28.99
N ILE A 109 2.65 -7.33 28.71
CA ILE A 109 1.66 -7.74 29.71
C ILE A 109 2.29 -8.68 30.73
N LYS A 110 3.08 -9.66 30.27
CA LYS A 110 3.78 -10.60 31.15
C LYS A 110 4.72 -9.85 32.10
N LYS A 111 5.53 -8.93 31.57
CA LYS A 111 6.44 -8.12 32.37
C LYS A 111 5.73 -7.22 33.37
N ALA A 112 4.65 -6.58 32.98
CA ALA A 112 3.85 -5.76 33.87
C ALA A 112 3.30 -6.59 35.07
N ARG A 113 2.87 -7.84 34.83
CA ARG A 113 2.43 -8.75 35.87
C ARG A 113 3.56 -9.18 36.79
N GLU A 114 4.73 -9.52 36.25
CA GLU A 114 5.92 -9.87 37.05
C GLU A 114 6.30 -8.74 38.02
N PHE A 115 6.18 -7.50 37.61
CA PHE A 115 6.49 -6.31 38.40
C PHE A 115 5.28 -5.73 39.17
N GLN A 116 4.13 -6.40 39.12
CA GLN A 116 2.87 -5.98 39.76
C GLN A 116 2.47 -4.52 39.37
N LYS A 117 2.73 -4.14 38.14
CA LYS A 117 2.39 -2.81 37.62
C LYS A 117 1.12 -2.85 36.79
N ASN A 118 0.24 -1.91 37.05
CA ASN A 118 -0.95 -1.71 36.21
C ASN A 118 -0.52 -1.15 34.85
N MET A 119 -1.12 -1.69 33.79
CA MET A 119 -0.87 -1.25 32.43
C MET A 119 -2.20 -1.00 31.72
N TYR A 120 -2.25 0.10 30.99
CA TYR A 120 -3.42 0.52 30.22
C TYR A 120 -3.04 0.56 28.74
N PHE A 121 -3.91 0.03 27.88
CA PHE A 121 -3.72 0.05 26.42
C PHE A 121 -4.79 0.91 25.77
N CYS A 122 -4.37 1.78 24.86
CA CYS A 122 -5.25 2.53 23.99
C CYS A 122 -4.99 2.13 22.54
N PHE A 123 -6.01 1.62 21.86
CA PHE A 123 -5.93 1.26 20.44
C PHE A 123 -6.62 2.34 19.60
N ILE A 124 -5.87 2.96 18.71
CA ILE A 124 -6.37 4.01 17.82
C ILE A 124 -6.43 3.46 16.39
N CYS A 125 -7.63 3.45 15.83
CA CYS A 125 -7.86 3.03 14.44
C CYS A 125 -8.37 4.22 13.63
N TYR A 126 -7.61 4.63 12.63
CA TYR A 126 -8.02 5.69 11.72
C TYR A 126 -9.01 5.16 10.68
N THR A 127 -10.17 5.78 10.59
CA THR A 127 -11.15 5.47 9.55
C THR A 127 -10.71 6.07 8.23
N LYS A 128 -10.59 5.24 7.19
CA LYS A 128 -10.22 5.68 5.84
C LYS A 128 -8.91 6.50 5.78
N ALA A 129 -7.88 6.07 6.50
CA ALA A 129 -6.62 6.81 6.63
C ALA A 129 -6.01 7.23 5.28
N PHE A 130 -6.07 6.36 4.25
CA PHE A 130 -5.53 6.65 2.92
C PHE A 130 -6.41 7.60 2.10
N ASP A 131 -7.73 7.59 2.33
CA ASP A 131 -8.66 8.49 1.62
C ASP A 131 -8.59 9.92 2.16
N CYS A 132 -8.03 10.11 3.35
CA CYS A 132 -7.91 11.41 4.02
C CYS A 132 -6.55 12.08 3.82
N MET A 133 -5.68 11.54 2.98
CA MET A 133 -4.36 12.10 2.71
C MET A 133 -4.47 13.40 1.90
N ASP A 134 -3.80 14.43 2.36
CA ASP A 134 -3.67 15.69 1.62
C ASP A 134 -2.61 15.53 0.53
N HIS A 135 -3.07 15.44 -0.72
CA HIS A 135 -2.19 15.24 -1.88
C HIS A 135 -1.24 16.43 -2.15
N ASN A 136 -1.51 17.60 -1.58
CA ASN A 136 -0.63 18.76 -1.74
C ASN A 136 0.58 18.71 -0.78
N LYS A 137 0.53 17.81 0.22
CA LYS A 137 1.61 17.63 1.20
C LYS A 137 2.46 16.39 0.91
N LEU A 138 2.15 15.67 -0.15
CA LEU A 138 2.90 14.52 -0.64
C LEU A 138 3.92 14.97 -1.69
#